data_7e56753c6ae66560746aef1441f25383
#
_entry.id   7e56753c6ae66560746aef1441f25383
#
_cell.length_a   1.000
_cell.length_b   1.000
_cell.length_c   1.000
_cell.angle_alpha   90.00
_cell.angle_beta   90.00
_cell.angle_gamma   90.00
#
_symmetry.space_group_name_H-M   'P 1'
#
loop_
_entity.id
_entity.type
_entity.pdbx_description
1 polymer ?
#
loop_
_entity_poly.entity_id
_entity_poly.type
_entity_poly.pdbx_seq_one_letter_code
_entity_poly.pdbx_strand_id
1 'polypeptide(L)'
;MAELGIPHHPAVAIEAIETVWRGRTALQRIRFTRAGFGGRRIGPATWEVLRRGRAVAVLPYDPRADRVVLIEQFRLPALAAGMEPVLIEAAAGLVDGAEDEETAARRETAEETGLAVSTLEPVGRFLLTPGVADETIALYLARVTAPEAGGDGIAGHAGLDHEHEDIRVLVVPAETAFAWLDEGRIVNATTALALHALRGRREELRRRWR
;
A
#
# COMPACT_ATOMS: atom_id res chain seq x y z
N MET A 1 -20.75 -9.36 -11.20
CA MET A 1 -19.90 -8.36 -10.48
C MET A 1 -20.83 -7.58 -9.57
N ALA A 2 -20.52 -7.50 -8.27
CA ALA A 2 -21.33 -6.73 -7.34
C ALA A 2 -21.36 -5.24 -7.74
N GLU A 3 -22.51 -4.62 -7.59
CA GLU A 3 -22.65 -3.19 -7.81
C GLU A 3 -21.81 -2.45 -6.75
N LEU A 4 -20.90 -1.56 -7.19
CA LEU A 4 -20.04 -0.80 -6.31
C LEU A 4 -20.85 0.30 -5.60
N GLY A 5 -21.66 -0.11 -4.63
CA GLY A 5 -22.47 0.80 -3.82
C GLY A 5 -21.65 1.65 -2.85
N ILE A 6 -22.26 2.70 -2.32
CA ILE A 6 -21.73 3.50 -1.22
C ILE A 6 -22.41 3.02 0.07
N PRO A 7 -21.66 2.69 1.14
CA PRO A 7 -22.24 2.32 2.42
C PRO A 7 -23.16 3.42 2.97
N HIS A 8 -24.24 3.01 3.63
CA HIS A 8 -25.16 3.96 4.25
C HIS A 8 -24.49 4.72 5.40
N HIS A 9 -24.72 6.04 5.43
CA HIS A 9 -24.32 6.89 6.54
C HIS A 9 -25.44 7.88 6.87
N PRO A 10 -25.89 8.04 8.14
CA PRO A 10 -27.05 8.84 8.50
C PRO A 10 -26.93 10.33 8.15
N ALA A 11 -25.72 10.86 8.04
CA ALA A 11 -25.46 12.24 7.67
C ALA A 11 -25.30 12.47 6.15
N VAL A 12 -25.45 11.42 5.32
CA VAL A 12 -25.23 11.49 3.86
C VAL A 12 -26.40 10.86 3.13
N ALA A 13 -26.99 11.60 2.22
CA ALA A 13 -27.99 11.09 1.28
C ALA A 13 -27.39 10.99 -0.11
N ILE A 14 -27.24 9.76 -0.61
CA ILE A 14 -26.81 9.51 -1.99
C ILE A 14 -28.05 9.65 -2.89
N GLU A 15 -27.96 10.53 -3.89
CA GLU A 15 -29.04 10.82 -4.83
C GLU A 15 -28.90 10.04 -6.14
N ALA A 16 -27.65 9.87 -6.62
CA ALA A 16 -27.35 9.11 -7.83
C ALA A 16 -25.91 8.58 -7.80
N ILE A 17 -25.71 7.41 -8.39
CA ILE A 17 -24.39 6.82 -8.67
C ILE A 17 -24.38 6.45 -10.14
N GLU A 18 -23.38 6.95 -10.87
CA GLU A 18 -23.12 6.63 -12.27
C GLU A 18 -21.69 6.10 -12.41
N THR A 19 -21.52 4.89 -12.97
CA THR A 19 -20.20 4.41 -13.35
C THR A 19 -19.87 4.96 -14.73
N VAL A 20 -19.01 5.99 -14.78
CA VAL A 20 -18.65 6.70 -16.01
C VAL A 20 -17.54 6.00 -16.79
N TRP A 21 -16.74 5.18 -16.12
CA TRP A 21 -15.73 4.34 -16.75
C TRP A 21 -15.48 3.07 -15.92
N ARG A 22 -15.15 1.97 -16.60
CA ARG A 22 -14.82 0.70 -15.96
C ARG A 22 -13.72 0.00 -16.76
N GLY A 23 -12.61 -0.26 -16.12
CA GLY A 23 -11.47 -1.00 -16.60
C GLY A 23 -10.84 -1.81 -15.46
N ARG A 24 -9.52 -1.75 -15.28
CA ARG A 24 -8.83 -2.34 -14.11
C ARG A 24 -9.33 -1.71 -12.80
N THR A 25 -9.74 -0.44 -12.84
CA THR A 25 -10.45 0.26 -11.79
C THR A 25 -11.79 0.77 -12.33
N ALA A 26 -12.64 1.35 -11.48
CA ALA A 26 -13.83 2.03 -11.96
C ALA A 26 -13.82 3.48 -11.49
N LEU A 27 -14.33 4.39 -12.35
CA LEU A 27 -14.60 5.78 -11.98
C LEU A 27 -16.10 5.96 -11.86
N GLN A 28 -16.56 6.42 -10.70
CA GLN A 28 -17.95 6.73 -10.44
C GLN A 28 -18.15 8.23 -10.25
N ARG A 29 -19.24 8.74 -10.81
CA ARG A 29 -19.79 10.07 -10.52
C ARG A 29 -20.93 9.90 -9.52
N ILE A 30 -20.82 10.55 -8.36
CA ILE A 30 -21.73 10.38 -7.25
C ILE A 30 -22.34 11.73 -6.90
N ARG A 31 -23.69 11.81 -6.98
CA ARG A 31 -24.45 12.99 -6.55
C ARG A 31 -24.99 12.74 -5.15
N PHE A 32 -24.74 13.65 -4.24
CA PHE A 32 -25.09 13.49 -2.84
C PHE A 32 -25.36 14.82 -2.12
N THR A 33 -26.03 14.72 -0.99
CA THR A 33 -26.21 15.78 -0.02
C THR A 33 -25.70 15.30 1.34
N ARG A 34 -25.14 16.17 2.15
CA ARG A 34 -24.67 15.82 3.49
C ARG A 34 -25.05 16.84 4.55
N ALA A 35 -25.09 16.42 5.81
CA ALA A 35 -25.07 17.36 6.92
C ALA A 35 -23.71 18.05 7.03
N GLY A 36 -23.72 19.35 7.22
CA GLY A 36 -22.52 20.14 7.53
C GLY A 36 -22.30 20.29 9.03
N PHE A 37 -21.12 20.76 9.40
CA PHE A 37 -20.87 21.18 10.77
C PHE A 37 -21.88 22.28 11.16
N GLY A 38 -22.51 22.17 12.32
CA GLY A 38 -23.58 23.07 12.73
C GLY A 38 -24.98 22.71 12.18
N GLY A 39 -25.14 21.52 11.57
CA GLY A 39 -26.45 20.95 11.22
C GLY A 39 -27.07 21.44 9.92
N ARG A 40 -26.49 22.41 9.21
CA ARG A 40 -27.01 22.86 7.92
C ARG A 40 -26.83 21.79 6.84
N ARG A 41 -27.77 21.70 5.89
CA ARG A 41 -27.63 20.85 4.72
C ARG A 41 -26.63 21.44 3.72
N ILE A 42 -25.71 20.59 3.21
CA ILE A 42 -24.72 20.95 2.18
C ILE A 42 -24.97 20.07 0.96
N GLY A 43 -25.05 20.69 -0.19
CA GLY A 43 -25.30 20.03 -1.47
C GLY A 43 -26.63 20.46 -2.10
N PRO A 44 -27.07 19.78 -3.17
CA PRO A 44 -26.42 18.62 -3.78
C PRO A 44 -25.05 18.96 -4.38
N ALA A 45 -24.10 18.05 -4.18
CA ALA A 45 -22.78 18.11 -4.79
C ALA A 45 -22.54 16.85 -5.65
N THR A 46 -21.68 16.96 -6.63
CA THR A 46 -21.28 15.83 -7.48
C THR A 46 -19.78 15.67 -7.41
N TRP A 47 -19.33 14.47 -7.05
CA TRP A 47 -17.90 14.12 -6.97
C TRP A 47 -17.60 12.90 -7.82
N GLU A 48 -16.39 12.87 -8.36
CA GLU A 48 -15.81 11.68 -8.97
C GLU A 48 -15.05 10.88 -7.91
N VAL A 49 -15.28 9.56 -7.90
CA VAL A 49 -14.61 8.63 -6.99
C VAL A 49 -13.97 7.50 -7.79
N LEU A 50 -12.66 7.37 -7.68
CA LEU A 50 -11.92 6.23 -8.19
C LEU A 50 -12.10 5.05 -7.23
N ARG A 51 -12.70 3.96 -7.73
CA ARG A 51 -13.02 2.77 -6.94
C ARG A 51 -11.88 1.76 -7.07
N ARG A 52 -11.06 1.70 -6.03
CA ARG A 52 -9.87 0.83 -5.95
C ARG A 52 -10.04 -0.33 -4.98
N GLY A 53 -10.80 -0.11 -3.90
CA GLY A 53 -11.10 -1.13 -2.90
C GLY A 53 -10.02 -1.27 -1.84
N ARG A 54 -9.82 -2.52 -1.39
CA ARG A 54 -8.89 -2.85 -0.31
C ARG A 54 -7.52 -3.27 -0.85
N ALA A 55 -6.46 -2.79 -0.21
CA ALA A 55 -5.09 -3.17 -0.50
C ALA A 55 -4.35 -3.51 0.81
N VAL A 56 -3.22 -4.17 0.67
CA VAL A 56 -2.26 -4.42 1.74
C VAL A 56 -0.91 -3.88 1.35
N ALA A 57 -0.11 -3.50 2.33
CA ALA A 57 1.32 -3.27 2.15
C ALA A 57 2.08 -3.89 3.31
N VAL A 58 3.25 -4.42 3.00
CA VAL A 58 4.08 -5.16 3.95
C VAL A 58 5.51 -4.68 3.84
N LEU A 59 6.11 -4.29 4.95
CA LEU A 59 7.54 -4.06 5.04
C LEU A 59 8.19 -5.29 5.71
N PRO A 60 8.84 -6.18 4.93
CA PRO A 60 9.56 -7.30 5.48
C PRO A 60 10.84 -6.82 6.17
N TYR A 61 11.07 -7.34 7.38
CA TYR A 61 12.20 -6.99 8.22
C TYR A 61 12.82 -8.24 8.84
N ASP A 62 14.13 -8.37 8.70
CA ASP A 62 14.96 -9.38 9.38
C ASP A 62 15.54 -8.76 10.65
N PRO A 63 15.04 -9.13 11.86
CA PRO A 63 15.50 -8.57 13.11
C PRO A 63 16.91 -9.06 13.53
N ARG A 64 17.39 -10.18 12.98
CA ARG A 64 18.70 -10.75 13.28
C ARG A 64 19.80 -10.03 12.49
N ALA A 65 19.59 -9.91 11.18
CA ALA A 65 20.51 -9.21 10.29
C ALA A 65 20.32 -7.69 10.33
N ASP A 66 19.21 -7.20 10.91
CA ASP A 66 18.82 -5.81 10.96
C ASP A 66 18.68 -5.18 9.57
N ARG A 67 18.01 -5.93 8.68
CA ARG A 67 17.82 -5.58 7.27
C ARG A 67 16.33 -5.48 6.93
N VAL A 68 15.99 -4.56 6.06
CA VAL A 68 14.67 -4.47 5.42
C VAL A 68 14.73 -5.00 3.99
N VAL A 69 13.63 -5.57 3.54
CA VAL A 69 13.46 -5.94 2.14
C VAL A 69 12.48 -4.96 1.51
N LEU A 70 12.89 -4.36 0.43
CA LEU A 70 12.14 -3.40 -0.37
C LEU A 70 12.08 -3.92 -1.81
N ILE A 71 11.24 -3.33 -2.61
CA ILE A 71 11.15 -3.60 -4.04
C ILE A 71 11.43 -2.33 -4.83
N GLU A 72 11.96 -2.47 -6.03
CA GLU A 72 11.94 -1.42 -7.05
C GLU A 72 11.02 -1.84 -8.18
N GLN A 73 10.06 -0.98 -8.51
CA GLN A 73 9.04 -1.26 -9.50
C GLN A 73 8.71 0.00 -10.32
N PHE A 74 8.39 -0.20 -11.61
CA PHE A 74 7.92 0.86 -12.49
C PHE A 74 6.47 1.27 -12.15
N ARG A 75 6.25 2.57 -12.02
CA ARG A 75 4.94 3.18 -11.73
C ARG A 75 4.60 4.27 -12.75
N LEU A 76 3.78 3.95 -13.75
CA LEU A 76 3.31 4.93 -14.74
C LEU A 76 2.68 6.20 -14.12
N PRO A 77 1.89 6.12 -13.02
CA PRO A 77 1.36 7.32 -12.38
C PRO A 77 2.44 8.28 -11.84
N ALA A 78 3.59 7.75 -11.39
CA ALA A 78 4.72 8.60 -10.96
C ALA A 78 5.28 9.39 -12.15
N LEU A 79 5.46 8.73 -13.30
CA LEU A 79 5.85 9.42 -14.53
C LEU A 79 4.84 10.48 -14.94
N ALA A 80 3.55 10.19 -14.86
CA ALA A 80 2.49 11.16 -15.17
C ALA A 80 2.49 12.36 -14.21
N ALA A 81 2.98 12.19 -12.98
CA ALA A 81 3.19 13.26 -12.01
C ALA A 81 4.51 14.03 -12.22
N GLY A 82 5.29 13.69 -13.24
CA GLY A 82 6.60 14.32 -13.50
C GLY A 82 7.72 13.86 -12.58
N MET A 83 7.56 12.69 -11.96
CA MET A 83 8.55 12.08 -11.07
C MET A 83 9.26 10.90 -11.75
N GLU A 84 10.37 10.48 -11.18
CA GLU A 84 11.05 9.23 -11.56
C GLU A 84 10.08 8.06 -11.46
N PRO A 85 9.88 7.25 -12.53
CA PRO A 85 8.87 6.20 -12.51
C PRO A 85 9.29 4.92 -11.81
N VAL A 86 10.57 4.67 -11.58
CA VAL A 86 11.04 3.50 -10.83
C VAL A 86 11.12 3.88 -9.37
N LEU A 87 10.20 3.34 -8.56
CA LEU A 87 10.07 3.68 -7.16
C LEU A 87 10.60 2.56 -6.26
N ILE A 88 11.15 2.96 -5.11
CA ILE A 88 11.49 2.04 -4.02
C ILE A 88 10.28 1.95 -3.09
N GLU A 89 9.73 0.74 -2.94
CA GLU A 89 8.47 0.50 -2.26
C GLU A 89 8.54 -0.68 -1.28
N ALA A 90 7.60 -0.71 -0.32
CA ALA A 90 7.24 -1.92 0.40
C ALA A 90 6.40 -2.82 -0.51
N ALA A 91 6.44 -4.12 -0.33
CA ALA A 91 5.59 -5.05 -1.07
C ALA A 91 4.10 -4.72 -0.86
N ALA A 92 3.30 -4.68 -1.93
CA ALA A 92 1.92 -4.22 -1.82
C ALA A 92 1.04 -4.66 -2.99
N GLY A 93 -0.19 -5.09 -2.68
CA GLY A 93 -1.17 -5.43 -3.71
C GLY A 93 -2.60 -5.36 -3.22
N LEU A 94 -3.53 -5.69 -4.12
CA LEU A 94 -4.95 -5.67 -3.82
C LEU A 94 -5.37 -6.92 -3.04
N VAL A 95 -6.36 -6.76 -2.18
CA VAL A 95 -7.02 -7.89 -1.50
C VAL A 95 -8.06 -8.48 -2.46
N ASP A 96 -7.87 -9.71 -2.87
CA ASP A 96 -8.70 -10.38 -3.85
C ASP A 96 -10.02 -10.91 -3.25
N GLY A 97 -11.14 -10.59 -3.90
CA GLY A 97 -12.43 -11.20 -3.60
C GLY A 97 -12.79 -11.25 -2.12
N ALA A 98 -12.89 -12.46 -1.56
CA ALA A 98 -13.21 -12.73 -0.16
C ALA A 98 -11.97 -13.00 0.72
N GLU A 99 -10.76 -12.81 0.18
CA GLU A 99 -9.51 -12.96 0.91
C GLU A 99 -9.46 -12.00 2.11
N ASP A 100 -8.90 -12.44 3.22
CA ASP A 100 -8.58 -11.55 4.34
C ASP A 100 -7.24 -10.83 4.12
N GLU A 101 -7.04 -9.72 4.84
CA GLU A 101 -5.87 -8.86 4.65
C GLU A 101 -4.55 -9.53 5.07
N GLU A 102 -4.55 -10.45 6.04
CA GLU A 102 -3.31 -11.16 6.42
C GLU A 102 -2.91 -12.19 5.38
N THR A 103 -3.88 -12.87 4.79
CA THR A 103 -3.65 -13.80 3.68
C THR A 103 -3.09 -13.05 2.47
N ALA A 104 -3.73 -11.94 2.09
CA ALA A 104 -3.24 -11.08 1.01
C ALA A 104 -1.81 -10.57 1.30
N ALA A 105 -1.53 -10.11 2.52
CA ALA A 105 -0.21 -9.62 2.91
C ALA A 105 0.89 -10.69 2.77
N ARG A 106 0.59 -11.94 3.10
CA ARG A 106 1.53 -13.06 2.92
C ARG A 106 1.72 -13.42 1.46
N ARG A 107 0.64 -13.45 0.68
CA ARG A 107 0.66 -13.74 -0.76
C ARG A 107 1.48 -12.71 -1.51
N GLU A 108 1.17 -11.41 -1.35
CA GLU A 108 1.89 -10.31 -2.01
C GLU A 108 3.37 -10.28 -1.64
N THR A 109 3.69 -10.50 -0.35
CA THR A 109 5.09 -10.59 0.06
C THR A 109 5.82 -11.73 -0.65
N ALA A 110 5.18 -12.90 -0.80
CA ALA A 110 5.79 -14.03 -1.50
C ALA A 110 5.93 -13.79 -3.01
N GLU A 111 4.93 -13.18 -3.65
CA GLU A 111 4.91 -12.89 -5.09
C GLU A 111 5.95 -11.84 -5.48
N GLU A 112 6.06 -10.76 -4.70
CA GLU A 112 6.93 -9.62 -5.01
C GLU A 112 8.35 -9.73 -4.43
N THR A 113 8.59 -10.61 -3.43
CA THR A 113 9.92 -10.73 -2.80
C THR A 113 10.45 -12.16 -2.73
N GLY A 114 9.64 -13.16 -3.03
CA GLY A 114 9.99 -14.57 -2.85
C GLY A 114 10.06 -15.04 -1.39
N LEU A 115 9.65 -14.20 -0.42
CA LEU A 115 9.85 -14.46 1.00
C LEU A 115 8.61 -15.05 1.68
N ALA A 116 8.86 -16.03 2.56
CA ALA A 116 7.84 -16.51 3.49
C ALA A 116 7.81 -15.64 4.76
N VAL A 117 6.63 -15.13 5.07
CA VAL A 117 6.38 -14.34 6.29
C VAL A 117 6.14 -15.24 7.48
N SER A 118 6.97 -15.14 8.51
CA SER A 118 6.79 -15.91 9.76
C SER A 118 5.81 -15.26 10.72
N THR A 119 5.81 -13.93 10.82
CA THR A 119 4.93 -13.15 11.70
C THR A 119 4.52 -11.85 11.01
N LEU A 120 3.24 -11.49 11.12
CA LEU A 120 2.73 -10.17 10.73
C LEU A 120 2.44 -9.34 11.97
N GLU A 121 2.84 -8.08 11.93
CA GLU A 121 2.56 -7.08 12.96
C GLU A 121 1.79 -5.93 12.32
N PRO A 122 0.52 -5.71 12.68
CA PRO A 122 -0.27 -4.65 12.09
C PRO A 122 0.25 -3.27 12.52
N VAL A 123 0.38 -2.38 11.57
CA VAL A 123 0.67 -0.96 11.79
C VAL A 123 -0.62 -0.17 11.89
N GLY A 124 -1.54 -0.41 10.95
CA GLY A 124 -2.83 0.25 10.88
C GLY A 124 -3.48 0.14 9.52
N ARG A 125 -4.65 0.74 9.38
CA ARG A 125 -5.37 0.87 8.11
C ARG A 125 -5.52 2.35 7.76
N PHE A 126 -5.21 2.70 6.52
CA PHE A 126 -5.12 4.08 6.06
C PHE A 126 -5.89 4.27 4.75
N LEU A 127 -6.36 5.50 4.52
CA LEU A 127 -6.80 5.99 3.21
C LEU A 127 -5.63 6.74 2.59
N LEU A 128 -5.25 6.41 1.36
CA LEU A 128 -4.11 7.05 0.70
C LEU A 128 -4.48 8.40 0.09
N THR A 129 -5.60 8.47 -0.61
CA THR A 129 -6.08 9.68 -1.32
C THR A 129 -7.57 9.89 -1.08
N PRO A 130 -8.02 10.17 0.16
CA PRO A 130 -9.44 10.23 0.49
C PRO A 130 -10.22 11.35 -0.21
N GLY A 131 -9.53 12.26 -0.90
CA GLY A 131 -10.16 13.29 -1.73
C GLY A 131 -10.67 12.79 -3.08
N VAL A 132 -10.21 11.61 -3.56
CA VAL A 132 -10.53 11.13 -4.91
C VAL A 132 -10.73 9.61 -5.01
N ALA A 133 -10.15 8.82 -4.10
CA ALA A 133 -10.22 7.36 -4.16
C ALA A 133 -10.77 6.77 -2.86
N ASP A 134 -11.41 5.59 -2.98
CA ASP A 134 -11.86 4.80 -1.83
C ASP A 134 -10.83 3.75 -1.38
N GLU A 135 -9.62 3.79 -1.92
CA GLU A 135 -8.58 2.83 -1.58
C GLU A 135 -8.23 2.88 -0.10
N THR A 136 -8.38 1.75 0.57
CA THR A 136 -7.87 1.54 1.92
C THR A 136 -6.68 0.60 1.87
N ILE A 137 -5.64 0.89 2.66
CA ILE A 137 -4.49 0.02 2.76
C ILE A 137 -4.29 -0.46 4.20
N ALA A 138 -4.23 -1.77 4.40
CA ALA A 138 -3.81 -2.37 5.66
C ALA A 138 -2.29 -2.55 5.62
N LEU A 139 -1.58 -1.88 6.53
CA LEU A 139 -0.13 -1.82 6.57
C LEU A 139 0.41 -2.75 7.67
N TYR A 140 1.41 -3.54 7.31
CA TYR A 140 2.06 -4.52 8.19
C TYR A 140 3.58 -4.36 8.19
N LEU A 141 4.20 -4.69 9.32
CA LEU A 141 5.59 -5.12 9.39
C LEU A 141 5.61 -6.65 9.40
N ALA A 142 6.54 -7.27 8.67
CA ALA A 142 6.62 -8.72 8.61
C ALA A 142 8.00 -9.21 9.06
N ARG A 143 8.02 -10.22 9.94
CA ARG A 143 9.25 -10.94 10.27
C ARG A 143 9.58 -11.92 9.16
N VAL A 144 10.78 -11.75 8.61
CA VAL A 144 11.34 -12.63 7.58
C VAL A 144 12.79 -13.01 7.93
N THR A 145 13.37 -13.91 7.14
CA THR A 145 14.82 -14.06 7.03
C THR A 145 15.22 -13.45 5.69
N ALA A 146 15.97 -12.36 5.73
CA ALA A 146 16.41 -11.68 4.52
C ALA A 146 17.40 -12.55 3.73
N PRO A 147 17.28 -12.62 2.39
CA PRO A 147 18.25 -13.33 1.57
C PRO A 147 19.57 -12.56 1.50
N GLU A 148 20.62 -13.23 1.04
CA GLU A 148 21.85 -12.56 0.68
C GLU A 148 21.64 -11.67 -0.55
N ALA A 149 22.29 -10.52 -0.55
CA ALA A 149 22.24 -9.56 -1.64
C ALA A 149 23.62 -9.27 -2.18
N GLY A 150 23.72 -8.87 -3.44
CA GLY A 150 24.95 -8.36 -4.03
C GLY A 150 25.45 -7.08 -3.36
N GLY A 151 26.62 -6.61 -3.77
CA GLY A 151 27.21 -5.36 -3.26
C GLY A 151 26.37 -4.12 -3.56
N ASP A 152 25.45 -4.20 -4.52
CA ASP A 152 24.46 -3.20 -4.91
C ASP A 152 23.14 -3.28 -4.11
N GLY A 153 22.99 -4.29 -3.23
CA GLY A 153 21.80 -4.54 -2.44
C GLY A 153 20.73 -5.34 -3.17
N ILE A 154 20.93 -5.74 -4.43
CA ILE A 154 19.96 -6.55 -5.19
C ILE A 154 20.07 -8.01 -4.75
N ALA A 155 18.94 -8.58 -4.32
CA ALA A 155 18.81 -9.97 -3.91
C ALA A 155 18.19 -10.85 -4.99
N GLY A 156 17.55 -10.26 -6.00
CA GLY A 156 16.92 -11.00 -7.09
C GLY A 156 15.86 -10.19 -7.82
N HIS A 157 15.09 -10.90 -8.65
CA HIS A 157 13.97 -10.38 -9.41
C HIS A 157 12.71 -11.20 -9.05
N ALA A 158 11.57 -10.54 -9.07
CA ALA A 158 10.27 -11.10 -8.72
C ALA A 158 9.17 -10.44 -9.56
N GLY A 159 7.91 -10.68 -9.19
CA GLY A 159 6.72 -10.22 -9.91
C GLY A 159 6.12 -11.32 -10.79
N LEU A 160 4.92 -11.07 -11.28
CA LEU A 160 4.15 -12.02 -12.06
C LEU A 160 4.11 -11.61 -13.53
N ASP A 161 4.65 -12.46 -14.42
CA ASP A 161 4.71 -12.21 -15.87
C ASP A 161 3.34 -11.88 -16.46
N HIS A 162 2.27 -12.53 -16.00
CA HIS A 162 0.91 -12.32 -16.51
C HIS A 162 0.30 -10.98 -16.04
N GLU A 163 0.90 -10.32 -15.05
CA GLU A 163 0.57 -8.96 -14.60
C GLU A 163 1.51 -7.90 -15.19
N HIS A 164 2.47 -8.31 -16.04
CA HIS A 164 3.52 -7.46 -16.61
C HIS A 164 4.37 -6.76 -15.54
N GLU A 165 4.64 -7.47 -14.45
CA GLU A 165 5.48 -6.99 -13.37
C GLU A 165 6.94 -7.37 -13.59
N ASP A 166 7.82 -6.39 -13.43
CA ASP A 166 9.28 -6.52 -13.41
C ASP A 166 9.77 -5.83 -12.13
N ILE A 167 10.06 -6.64 -11.12
CA ILE A 167 10.37 -6.19 -9.77
C ILE A 167 11.80 -6.59 -9.42
N ARG A 168 12.60 -5.62 -8.92
CA ARG A 168 13.88 -5.90 -8.27
C ARG A 168 13.69 -5.95 -6.76
N VAL A 169 14.19 -7.01 -6.15
CA VAL A 169 14.17 -7.19 -4.70
C VAL A 169 15.44 -6.60 -4.10
N LEU A 170 15.27 -5.62 -3.22
CA LEU A 170 16.37 -4.95 -2.52
C LEU A 170 16.45 -5.41 -1.07
N VAL A 171 17.65 -5.73 -0.60
CA VAL A 171 17.93 -6.03 0.81
C VAL A 171 18.97 -5.05 1.32
N VAL A 172 18.56 -4.16 2.21
CA VAL A 172 19.42 -3.11 2.73
C VAL A 172 19.41 -3.08 4.27
N PRO A 173 20.48 -2.61 4.91
CA PRO A 173 20.46 -2.32 6.34
C PRO A 173 19.29 -1.38 6.69
N ALA A 174 18.64 -1.59 7.82
CA ALA A 174 17.52 -0.73 8.25
C ALA A 174 17.92 0.75 8.32
N GLU A 175 19.16 1.05 8.77
CA GLU A 175 19.69 2.41 8.80
C GLU A 175 19.81 3.04 7.40
N THR A 176 20.19 2.24 6.40
CA THR A 176 20.23 2.72 5.00
C THR A 176 18.85 3.10 4.49
N ALA A 177 17.82 2.26 4.76
CA ALA A 177 16.46 2.58 4.38
C ALA A 177 15.92 3.83 5.10
N PHE A 178 16.30 4.03 6.35
CA PHE A 178 15.95 5.25 7.10
C PHE A 178 16.67 6.50 6.54
N ALA A 179 17.94 6.37 6.14
CA ALA A 179 18.64 7.46 5.47
C ALA A 179 17.96 7.82 4.12
N TRP A 180 17.58 6.83 3.33
CA TRP A 180 16.82 7.05 2.08
C TRP A 180 15.48 7.77 2.30
N LEU A 181 14.81 7.48 3.42
CA LEU A 181 13.59 8.17 3.81
C LEU A 181 13.86 9.65 4.16
N ASP A 182 14.88 9.89 4.98
CA ASP A 182 15.26 11.24 5.44
C ASP A 182 15.80 12.12 4.30
N GLU A 183 16.46 11.53 3.31
CA GLU A 183 16.96 12.17 2.10
C GLU A 183 15.88 12.42 1.03
N GLY A 184 14.65 11.90 1.25
CA GLY A 184 13.56 12.02 0.28
C GLY A 184 13.69 11.09 -0.94
N ARG A 185 14.53 10.06 -0.87
CA ARG A 185 14.65 9.04 -1.91
C ARG A 185 13.44 8.09 -1.90
N ILE A 186 12.84 7.86 -0.74
CA ILE A 186 11.57 7.14 -0.61
C ILE A 186 10.42 8.13 -0.82
N VAL A 187 9.82 8.12 -1.98
CA VAL A 187 8.73 9.04 -2.37
C VAL A 187 7.34 8.39 -2.27
N ASN A 188 7.26 7.07 -2.10
CA ASN A 188 6.01 6.36 -1.87
C ASN A 188 5.55 6.56 -0.42
N ALA A 189 4.38 7.15 -0.23
CA ALA A 189 3.87 7.49 1.11
C ALA A 189 3.62 6.26 1.99
N THR A 190 3.16 5.15 1.42
CA THR A 190 2.92 3.89 2.15
C THR A 190 4.23 3.32 2.69
N THR A 191 5.27 3.29 1.85
CA THR A 191 6.61 2.85 2.22
C THR A 191 7.22 3.76 3.28
N ALA A 192 7.08 5.08 3.13
CA ALA A 192 7.53 6.03 4.13
C ALA A 192 6.86 5.80 5.49
N LEU A 193 5.54 5.57 5.50
CA LEU A 193 4.80 5.26 6.72
C LEU A 193 5.25 3.94 7.36
N ALA A 194 5.51 2.90 6.55
CA ALA A 194 6.02 1.62 7.02
C ALA A 194 7.42 1.76 7.66
N LEU A 195 8.32 2.51 7.03
CA LEU A 195 9.66 2.78 7.56
C LEU A 195 9.61 3.61 8.85
N HIS A 196 8.74 4.61 8.95
CA HIS A 196 8.52 5.33 10.21
C HIS A 196 8.02 4.42 11.31
N ALA A 197 7.07 3.52 11.01
CA ALA A 197 6.56 2.55 11.96
C ALA A 197 7.65 1.56 12.42
N LEU A 198 8.49 1.07 11.51
CA LEU A 198 9.62 0.23 11.84
C LEU A 198 10.63 0.97 12.71
N ARG A 199 11.02 2.21 12.33
CA ARG A 199 11.97 3.04 13.08
C ARG A 199 11.53 3.19 14.54
N GLY A 200 10.24 3.46 14.77
CA GLY A 200 9.69 3.63 16.12
C GLY A 200 9.60 2.34 16.94
N ARG A 201 9.52 1.18 16.29
CA ARG A 201 9.34 -0.14 16.94
C ARG A 201 10.55 -1.05 16.85
N ARG A 202 11.63 -0.64 16.14
CA ARG A 202 12.77 -1.50 15.77
C ARG A 202 13.41 -2.22 16.94
N GLU A 203 13.74 -1.51 18.02
CA GLU A 203 14.37 -2.10 19.19
C GLU A 203 13.47 -3.13 19.90
N GLU A 204 12.18 -2.87 19.97
CA GLU A 204 11.20 -3.80 20.51
C GLU A 204 11.08 -5.04 19.63
N LEU A 205 10.94 -4.85 18.30
CA LEU A 205 10.82 -5.95 17.34
C LEU A 205 12.08 -6.82 17.33
N ARG A 206 13.27 -6.24 17.41
CA ARG A 206 14.53 -6.98 17.51
C ARG A 206 14.60 -7.83 18.76
N ARG A 207 14.03 -7.39 19.87
CA ARG A 207 13.95 -8.24 21.10
C ARG A 207 12.92 -9.34 20.98
N ARG A 208 11.75 -9.03 20.43
CA ARG A 208 10.58 -9.94 20.40
C ARG A 208 10.66 -10.97 19.27
N TRP A 209 11.29 -10.64 18.16
CA TRP A 209 11.34 -11.46 16.96
C TRP A 209 12.66 -12.23 16.76
N ARG A 210 13.58 -12.16 17.69
CA ARG A 210 14.85 -12.92 17.66
C ARG A 210 14.68 -14.42 17.66
#